data_2d3dab8c9494bc5c22d78ebfb74caf71
#
_entry.id   2d3dab8c9494bc5c22d78ebfb74caf71
#
_cell.length_a   1.000
_cell.length_b   1.000
_cell.length_c   1.000
_cell.angle_alpha   90.00
_cell.angle_beta   90.00
_cell.angle_gamma   90.00
#
_symmetry.space_group_name_H-M   'P 1'
#
loop_
_entity.id
_entity.type
_entity.pdbx_description
1 polymer ?
#
loop_
_entity_poly.entity_id
_entity_poly.type
_entity_poly.pdbx_seq_one_letter_code
_entity_poly.pdbx_strand_id
1 'polypeptide(L)'
;MNAVLRAGEHGLPPELFHANLLRSAATLPPFDRELLLSDAFLSYADALARGVMPVERRRDDETLTPGPIDIAAALDAAIGSRDPAAAIEALAPTTPTYLLLRRALQTSHRREIEVNLERERWLPRPLPANRVWVNVADERLVLYRDNRPVFSTRVIVGADDRLKQSPELQTAIDGIWFNPPWNVPQDIAANEILPKVRNDPNYLARRNLVMLPDGTLQQQAAPNSALGRLMFTMNNRFDVYLHDTPSKDLFSRDNRRISHGCIRVENPRELAALLMQQPIDAINHVIATDRTTRSNLPTPMPIFVVYETAFAGVDGRLEFRADVYRRDVEIGQHLNPERRAVVERGAPGRQGG
;
A
#
# COMPACT_ATOMS: atom_id res chain seq x y z
N MET A 1 -26.04 2.63 19.69
CA MET A 1 -25.55 3.78 20.48
C MET A 1 -24.22 3.47 21.18
N ASN A 2 -24.14 2.52 22.12
CA ASN A 2 -22.90 2.26 22.88
C ASN A 2 -21.67 1.94 22.03
N ALA A 3 -21.80 1.20 20.93
CA ALA A 3 -20.68 0.90 20.02
C ALA A 3 -20.13 2.20 19.40
N VAL A 4 -20.99 3.10 18.92
CA VAL A 4 -20.59 4.39 18.35
C VAL A 4 -19.87 5.27 19.38
N LEU A 5 -20.37 5.32 20.63
CA LEU A 5 -19.71 6.08 21.69
C LEU A 5 -18.32 5.54 22.08
N ARG A 6 -18.04 4.28 21.73
CA ARG A 6 -16.73 3.63 21.92
C ARG A 6 -15.88 3.56 20.65
N ALA A 7 -16.23 4.31 19.61
CA ALA A 7 -15.49 4.35 18.33
C ALA A 7 -13.99 4.64 18.54
N GLY A 8 -13.62 5.35 19.63
CA GLY A 8 -12.22 5.57 20.02
C GLY A 8 -11.41 4.31 20.25
N GLU A 9 -12.03 3.17 20.58
CA GLU A 9 -11.35 1.88 20.68
C GLU A 9 -10.80 1.38 19.33
N HIS A 10 -11.28 1.96 18.25
CA HIS A 10 -10.83 1.73 16.88
C HIS A 10 -10.00 2.90 16.31
N GLY A 11 -9.61 3.88 17.13
CA GLY A 11 -8.90 5.07 16.67
C GLY A 11 -9.78 6.01 15.83
N LEU A 12 -11.08 5.92 15.99
CA LEU A 12 -12.06 6.78 15.33
C LEU A 12 -12.67 7.74 16.37
N PRO A 13 -12.52 9.07 16.22
CA PRO A 13 -13.14 10.02 17.12
C PRO A 13 -14.67 9.86 17.12
N PRO A 14 -15.33 9.62 18.27
CA PRO A 14 -16.78 9.42 18.32
C PRO A 14 -17.58 10.64 17.84
N GLU A 15 -16.98 11.82 17.89
CA GLU A 15 -17.57 13.10 17.43
C GLU A 15 -17.87 13.09 15.93
N LEU A 16 -17.15 12.28 15.14
CA LEU A 16 -17.42 12.07 13.71
C LEU A 16 -18.79 11.40 13.46
N PHE A 17 -19.36 10.77 14.48
CA PHE A 17 -20.59 9.98 14.42
C PHE A 17 -21.65 10.53 15.39
N HIS A 18 -21.74 11.86 15.51
CA HIS A 18 -22.72 12.55 16.33
C HIS A 18 -22.71 12.22 17.83
N ALA A 19 -21.56 11.84 18.42
CA ALA A 19 -21.48 11.41 19.81
C ALA A 19 -22.10 12.40 20.80
N ASN A 20 -21.96 13.71 20.58
CA ASN A 20 -22.55 14.74 21.45
C ASN A 20 -24.09 14.71 21.42
N LEU A 21 -24.69 14.54 20.24
CA LEU A 21 -26.14 14.40 20.11
C LEU A 21 -26.64 13.05 20.64
N LEU A 22 -25.89 11.99 20.44
CA LEU A 22 -26.23 10.66 20.95
C LEU A 22 -26.33 10.62 22.48
N ARG A 23 -25.46 11.36 23.19
CA ARG A 23 -25.51 11.45 24.66
C ARG A 23 -26.81 12.05 25.18
N SER A 24 -27.48 12.89 24.38
CA SER A 24 -28.77 13.52 24.69
C SER A 24 -29.93 12.94 23.88
N ALA A 25 -29.74 11.85 23.16
CA ALA A 25 -30.76 11.28 22.26
C ALA A 25 -32.09 10.95 22.93
N ALA A 26 -32.08 10.63 24.25
CA ALA A 26 -33.29 10.31 25.00
C ALA A 26 -34.28 11.50 25.11
N THR A 27 -33.79 12.74 24.95
CA THR A 27 -34.63 13.98 25.02
C THR A 27 -35.21 14.37 23.66
N LEU A 28 -34.81 13.69 22.58
CA LEU A 28 -35.30 13.99 21.24
C LEU A 28 -36.70 13.39 21.00
N PRO A 29 -37.52 14.00 20.11
CA PRO A 29 -38.70 13.35 19.57
C PRO A 29 -38.38 11.97 18.98
N PRO A 30 -39.34 11.01 19.01
CA PRO A 30 -39.08 9.66 18.55
C PRO A 30 -38.53 9.56 17.13
N PHE A 31 -39.05 10.33 16.19
CA PHE A 31 -38.60 10.36 14.80
C PHE A 31 -37.16 10.90 14.67
N ASP A 32 -36.85 12.02 15.31
CA ASP A 32 -35.53 12.65 15.27
C ASP A 32 -34.47 11.73 15.91
N ARG A 33 -34.85 11.05 16.99
CA ARG A 33 -34.01 10.07 17.66
C ARG A 33 -33.69 8.87 16.74
N GLU A 34 -34.69 8.33 16.05
CA GLU A 34 -34.52 7.22 15.11
C GLU A 34 -33.59 7.61 13.96
N LEU A 35 -33.83 8.77 13.38
CA LEU A 35 -32.98 9.31 12.31
C LEU A 35 -31.53 9.46 12.76
N LEU A 36 -31.30 10.06 13.95
CA LEU A 36 -29.96 10.22 14.52
C LEU A 36 -29.25 8.88 14.77
N LEU A 37 -29.99 7.89 15.31
CA LEU A 37 -29.42 6.56 15.59
C LEU A 37 -29.06 5.83 14.30
N SER A 38 -29.92 5.91 13.27
CA SER A 38 -29.67 5.28 11.97
C SER A 38 -28.46 5.91 11.26
N ASP A 39 -28.39 7.24 11.24
CA ASP A 39 -27.27 7.96 10.62
C ASP A 39 -25.94 7.70 11.35
N ALA A 40 -25.95 7.75 12.67
CA ALA A 40 -24.76 7.42 13.47
C ALA A 40 -24.30 5.97 13.27
N PHE A 41 -25.25 5.02 13.15
CA PHE A 41 -24.92 3.62 12.85
C PHE A 41 -24.28 3.49 11.49
N LEU A 42 -24.93 4.01 10.44
CA LEU A 42 -24.44 3.89 9.06
C LEU A 42 -23.08 4.55 8.87
N SER A 43 -22.91 5.75 9.41
CA SER A 43 -21.65 6.50 9.34
C SER A 43 -20.51 5.76 10.05
N TYR A 44 -20.76 5.20 11.23
CA TYR A 44 -19.76 4.44 11.97
C TYR A 44 -19.47 3.09 11.32
N ALA A 45 -20.49 2.39 10.84
CA ALA A 45 -20.33 1.14 10.11
C ALA A 45 -19.49 1.31 8.85
N ASP A 46 -19.75 2.38 8.08
CA ASP A 46 -18.97 2.71 6.90
C ASP A 46 -17.51 3.03 7.25
N ALA A 47 -17.28 3.83 8.29
CA ALA A 47 -15.94 4.15 8.78
C ALA A 47 -15.17 2.91 9.26
N LEU A 48 -15.81 1.97 9.96
CA LEU A 48 -15.19 0.70 10.32
C LEU A 48 -14.86 -0.16 9.10
N ALA A 49 -15.75 -0.14 8.12
CA ALA A 49 -15.63 -0.95 6.92
C ALA A 49 -14.60 -0.43 5.93
N ARG A 50 -14.52 0.88 5.72
CA ARG A 50 -13.73 1.48 4.61
C ARG A 50 -12.80 2.60 5.04
N GLY A 51 -12.86 3.01 6.31
CA GLY A 51 -12.15 4.18 6.83
C GLY A 51 -12.93 5.48 6.64
N VAL A 52 -12.42 6.54 7.26
CA VAL A 52 -13.02 7.89 7.20
C VAL A 52 -12.50 8.72 6.03
N MET A 53 -11.44 8.28 5.38
CA MET A 53 -10.81 8.95 4.24
C MET A 53 -11.13 8.19 2.95
N PRO A 54 -12.16 8.62 2.18
CA PRO A 54 -12.54 7.96 0.94
C PRO A 54 -11.42 8.08 -0.10
N VAL A 55 -11.34 7.09 -1.02
CA VAL A 55 -10.25 6.98 -1.99
C VAL A 55 -10.11 8.23 -2.87
N GLU A 56 -11.21 8.90 -3.17
CA GLU A 56 -11.25 10.12 -4.00
C GLU A 56 -10.60 11.34 -3.31
N ARG A 57 -10.38 11.26 -2.00
CA ARG A 57 -9.73 12.31 -1.19
C ARG A 57 -8.30 11.94 -0.80
N ARG A 58 -7.85 10.75 -1.16
CA ARG A 58 -6.46 10.32 -0.98
C ARG A 58 -5.59 10.86 -2.10
N ARG A 59 -4.31 10.71 -1.94
CA ARG A 59 -3.34 11.01 -2.99
C ARG A 59 -3.55 10.07 -4.19
N ASP A 60 -3.24 10.53 -5.38
CA ASP A 60 -3.38 9.73 -6.61
C ASP A 60 -2.56 8.42 -6.58
N ASP A 61 -1.52 8.37 -5.75
CA ASP A 61 -0.65 7.23 -5.56
C ASP A 61 -1.04 6.34 -4.35
N GLU A 62 -2.21 6.58 -3.73
CA GLU A 62 -2.78 5.79 -2.63
C GLU A 62 -4.09 5.12 -3.09
N THR A 63 -3.97 3.93 -3.70
CA THR A 63 -5.08 3.28 -4.41
C THR A 63 -5.66 2.04 -3.73
N LEU A 64 -5.22 1.72 -2.53
CA LEU A 64 -5.73 0.58 -1.77
C LEU A 64 -7.21 0.77 -1.42
N THR A 65 -8.03 -0.23 -1.68
CA THR A 65 -9.46 -0.22 -1.33
C THR A 65 -9.91 -1.57 -0.78
N PRO A 66 -10.83 -1.60 0.20
CA PRO A 66 -11.31 -2.85 0.78
C PRO A 66 -12.24 -3.65 -0.14
N GLY A 67 -12.58 -3.13 -1.31
CA GLY A 67 -13.62 -3.68 -2.17
C GLY A 67 -15.03 -3.28 -1.73
N PRO A 68 -16.07 -3.76 -2.43
CA PRO A 68 -17.45 -3.44 -2.12
C PRO A 68 -17.87 -4.10 -0.80
N ILE A 69 -18.45 -3.29 0.11
CA ILE A 69 -19.03 -3.74 1.37
C ILE A 69 -20.45 -3.18 1.45
N ASP A 70 -21.44 -4.05 1.65
CA ASP A 70 -22.84 -3.64 1.76
C ASP A 70 -23.16 -3.23 3.19
N ILE A 71 -23.13 -1.92 3.45
CA ILE A 71 -23.40 -1.33 4.76
C ILE A 71 -24.91 -1.41 5.10
N ALA A 72 -25.80 -1.36 4.09
CA ALA A 72 -27.23 -1.50 4.32
C ALA A 72 -27.57 -2.92 4.80
N ALA A 73 -27.02 -3.93 4.17
CA ALA A 73 -27.17 -5.32 4.64
C ALA A 73 -26.59 -5.51 6.06
N ALA A 74 -25.51 -4.81 6.40
CA ALA A 74 -24.97 -4.84 7.76
C ALA A 74 -25.91 -4.22 8.79
N LEU A 75 -26.63 -3.14 8.42
CA LEU A 75 -27.69 -2.53 9.26
C LEU A 75 -28.84 -3.51 9.46
N ASP A 76 -29.35 -4.13 8.40
CA ASP A 76 -30.43 -5.11 8.48
C ASP A 76 -30.06 -6.29 9.38
N ALA A 77 -28.83 -6.81 9.23
CA ALA A 77 -28.31 -7.85 10.10
C ALA A 77 -28.22 -7.41 11.58
N ALA A 78 -27.82 -6.16 11.82
CA ALA A 78 -27.75 -5.60 13.17
C ALA A 78 -29.15 -5.45 13.81
N ILE A 79 -30.15 -4.98 13.07
CA ILE A 79 -31.53 -4.84 13.53
C ILE A 79 -32.11 -6.22 13.90
N GLY A 80 -31.83 -7.25 13.10
CA GLY A 80 -32.28 -8.64 13.37
C GLY A 80 -31.46 -9.38 14.43
N SER A 81 -30.35 -8.81 14.89
CA SER A 81 -29.42 -9.47 15.82
C SER A 81 -29.83 -9.27 17.29
N ARG A 82 -29.50 -10.29 18.12
CA ARG A 82 -29.54 -10.14 19.60
C ARG A 82 -28.45 -9.22 20.14
N ASP A 83 -27.38 -9.04 19.36
CA ASP A 83 -26.24 -8.16 19.69
C ASP A 83 -25.90 -7.27 18.48
N PRO A 84 -26.58 -6.13 18.32
CA PRO A 84 -26.28 -5.17 17.26
C PRO A 84 -24.86 -4.59 17.35
N ALA A 85 -24.25 -4.57 18.55
CA ALA A 85 -22.90 -4.08 18.72
C ALA A 85 -21.89 -5.05 18.09
N ALA A 86 -22.04 -6.35 18.30
CA ALA A 86 -21.20 -7.36 17.67
C ALA A 86 -21.35 -7.35 16.13
N ALA A 87 -22.55 -7.08 15.62
CA ALA A 87 -22.79 -7.00 14.16
C ALA A 87 -22.01 -5.84 13.53
N ILE A 88 -21.95 -4.67 14.18
CA ILE A 88 -21.17 -3.53 13.68
C ILE A 88 -19.66 -3.76 13.85
N GLU A 89 -19.21 -4.35 14.97
CA GLU A 89 -17.81 -4.69 15.22
C GLU A 89 -17.25 -5.69 14.19
N ALA A 90 -18.08 -6.56 13.64
CA ALA A 90 -17.70 -7.52 12.59
C ALA A 90 -17.28 -6.84 11.27
N LEU A 91 -17.57 -5.55 11.09
CA LEU A 91 -17.11 -4.76 9.95
C LEU A 91 -15.66 -4.27 10.10
N ALA A 92 -15.06 -4.37 11.29
CA ALA A 92 -13.68 -3.97 11.50
C ALA A 92 -12.70 -4.99 10.86
N PRO A 93 -11.50 -4.55 10.44
CA PRO A 93 -10.44 -5.46 10.01
C PRO A 93 -10.04 -6.46 11.10
N THR A 94 -9.62 -7.65 10.68
CA THR A 94 -9.15 -8.72 11.58
C THR A 94 -7.70 -9.11 11.32
N THR A 95 -6.95 -8.26 10.62
CA THR A 95 -5.52 -8.49 10.37
C THR A 95 -4.73 -8.49 11.69
N PRO A 96 -3.62 -9.22 11.77
CA PRO A 96 -2.75 -9.17 12.96
C PRO A 96 -2.31 -7.74 13.31
N THR A 97 -1.99 -6.91 12.30
CA THR A 97 -1.62 -5.51 12.50
C THR A 97 -2.76 -4.72 13.14
N TYR A 98 -3.98 -4.80 12.59
CA TYR A 98 -5.13 -4.08 13.14
C TYR A 98 -5.41 -4.44 14.61
N LEU A 99 -5.42 -5.74 14.91
CA LEU A 99 -5.68 -6.22 16.28
C LEU A 99 -4.59 -5.78 17.26
N LEU A 100 -3.33 -5.77 16.82
CA LEU A 100 -2.21 -5.32 17.63
C LEU A 100 -2.26 -3.81 17.89
N LEU A 101 -2.57 -3.02 16.85
CA LEU A 101 -2.75 -1.57 16.95
C LEU A 101 -3.91 -1.20 17.87
N ARG A 102 -5.08 -1.87 17.76
CA ARG A 102 -6.21 -1.67 18.69
C ARG A 102 -5.82 -1.92 20.15
N ARG A 103 -5.05 -2.98 20.39
CA ARG A 103 -4.56 -3.28 21.76
C ARG A 103 -3.61 -2.19 22.24
N ALA A 104 -2.69 -1.74 21.40
CA ALA A 104 -1.72 -0.70 21.75
C ALA A 104 -2.40 0.66 22.01
N LEU A 105 -3.50 0.95 21.31
CA LEU A 105 -4.26 2.19 21.50
C LEU A 105 -4.84 2.33 22.92
N GLN A 106 -5.10 1.23 23.62
CA GLN A 106 -5.59 1.25 25.01
C GLN A 106 -4.58 1.83 26.01
N THR A 107 -3.29 1.78 25.67
CA THR A 107 -2.20 2.20 26.55
C THR A 107 -1.35 3.35 25.99
N SER A 108 -1.57 3.70 24.74
CA SER A 108 -0.78 4.70 24.02
C SER A 108 -1.66 5.46 23.02
N HIS A 109 -1.67 6.77 23.13
CA HIS A 109 -2.38 7.67 22.21
C HIS A 109 -1.45 8.23 21.12
N ARG A 110 -0.54 7.39 20.60
CA ARG A 110 0.33 7.78 19.50
C ARG A 110 -0.49 7.90 18.21
N ARG A 111 -0.33 9.02 17.53
CA ARG A 111 -1.03 9.31 16.28
C ARG A 111 -0.76 8.28 15.19
N GLU A 112 0.46 7.73 15.16
CA GLU A 112 0.85 6.68 14.23
C GLU A 112 -0.04 5.44 14.35
N ILE A 113 -0.54 5.12 15.56
CA ILE A 113 -1.46 3.99 15.79
C ILE A 113 -2.81 4.27 15.11
N GLU A 114 -3.39 5.46 15.32
CA GLU A 114 -4.69 5.84 14.75
C GLU A 114 -4.64 5.89 13.22
N VAL A 115 -3.58 6.48 12.67
CA VAL A 115 -3.36 6.58 11.23
C VAL A 115 -3.21 5.21 10.57
N ASN A 116 -2.50 4.28 11.20
CA ASN A 116 -2.33 2.95 10.63
C ASN A 116 -3.55 2.05 10.86
N LEU A 117 -4.35 2.27 11.91
CA LEU A 117 -5.69 1.68 12.00
C LEU A 117 -6.60 2.14 10.83
N GLU A 118 -6.47 3.39 10.40
CA GLU A 118 -7.18 3.88 9.21
C GLU A 118 -6.70 3.18 7.93
N ARG A 119 -5.38 3.04 7.71
CA ARG A 119 -4.81 2.32 6.54
C ARG A 119 -5.23 0.86 6.47
N GLU A 120 -5.31 0.19 7.60
CA GLU A 120 -5.76 -1.20 7.68
C GLU A 120 -7.21 -1.39 7.16
N ARG A 121 -8.05 -0.35 7.24
CA ARG A 121 -9.41 -0.36 6.70
C ARG A 121 -9.44 -0.26 5.17
N TRP A 122 -8.36 0.14 4.54
CA TRP A 122 -8.24 0.23 3.08
C TRP A 122 -7.85 -1.09 2.43
N LEU A 123 -7.49 -2.09 3.21
CA LEU A 123 -7.10 -3.40 2.73
C LEU A 123 -8.31 -4.28 2.39
N PRO A 124 -8.20 -5.16 1.38
CA PRO A 124 -9.27 -6.09 1.06
C PRO A 124 -9.50 -7.10 2.19
N ARG A 125 -10.72 -7.58 2.29
CA ARG A 125 -11.13 -8.55 3.31
C ARG A 125 -11.90 -9.72 2.72
N PRO A 126 -11.42 -10.96 2.94
CA PRO A 126 -10.17 -11.31 3.60
C PRO A 126 -8.92 -10.95 2.77
N LEU A 127 -7.78 -10.71 3.44
CA LEU A 127 -6.49 -10.65 2.74
C LEU A 127 -6.17 -12.01 2.12
N PRO A 128 -5.64 -12.06 0.88
CA PRO A 128 -5.14 -13.31 0.30
C PRO A 128 -4.11 -13.98 1.21
N ALA A 129 -4.33 -15.27 1.52
CA ALA A 129 -3.45 -16.03 2.42
C ALA A 129 -2.02 -16.16 1.84
N ASN A 130 -1.91 -16.23 0.51
CA ASN A 130 -0.65 -16.21 -0.24
C ASN A 130 -0.52 -14.82 -0.88
N ARG A 131 0.52 -14.09 -0.51
CA ARG A 131 0.74 -12.72 -1.01
C ARG A 131 2.18 -12.26 -0.84
N VAL A 132 2.61 -11.37 -1.69
CA VAL A 132 3.80 -10.53 -1.48
C VAL A 132 3.35 -9.24 -0.80
N TRP A 133 4.07 -8.84 0.24
CA TRP A 133 3.83 -7.63 1.00
C TRP A 133 5.07 -6.76 0.97
N VAL A 134 4.97 -5.55 0.46
CA VAL A 134 6.08 -4.58 0.47
C VAL A 134 5.66 -3.40 1.31
N ASN A 135 6.23 -3.27 2.51
CA ASN A 135 6.05 -2.06 3.30
C ASN A 135 7.16 -1.05 2.94
N VAL A 136 6.76 0.02 2.29
CA VAL A 136 7.68 1.07 1.81
C VAL A 136 8.35 1.80 2.98
N ALA A 137 7.62 2.07 4.07
CA ALA A 137 8.17 2.73 5.25
C ALA A 137 9.21 1.85 5.97
N ASP A 138 9.05 0.52 5.93
CA ASP A 138 9.98 -0.47 6.50
C ASP A 138 11.11 -0.85 5.52
N GLU A 139 10.99 -0.48 4.25
CA GLU A 139 11.94 -0.84 3.18
C GLU A 139 12.19 -2.35 3.14
N ARG A 140 11.11 -3.13 3.26
CA ARG A 140 11.12 -4.60 3.36
C ARG A 140 10.02 -5.23 2.52
N LEU A 141 10.35 -6.36 1.92
CA LEU A 141 9.43 -7.27 1.25
C LEU A 141 9.31 -8.54 2.08
N VAL A 142 8.06 -9.03 2.26
CA VAL A 142 7.74 -10.31 2.90
C VAL A 142 6.85 -11.12 1.96
N LEU A 143 7.18 -12.39 1.73
CA LEU A 143 6.29 -13.35 1.08
C LEU A 143 5.55 -14.15 2.16
N TYR A 144 4.24 -14.14 2.09
CA TYR A 144 3.36 -14.94 2.94
C TYR A 144 2.84 -16.16 2.18
N ARG A 145 2.80 -17.32 2.86
CA ARG A 145 2.09 -18.54 2.44
C ARG A 145 1.20 -18.97 3.61
N ASP A 146 -0.07 -19.20 3.34
CA ASP A 146 -1.06 -19.56 4.35
C ASP A 146 -1.04 -18.61 5.57
N ASN A 147 -0.94 -17.29 5.28
CA ASN A 147 -0.80 -16.20 6.25
C ASN A 147 0.46 -16.28 7.14
N ARG A 148 1.46 -17.10 6.81
CA ARG A 148 2.73 -17.19 7.53
C ARG A 148 3.86 -16.58 6.68
N PRO A 149 4.75 -15.76 7.28
CA PRO A 149 5.91 -15.26 6.56
C PRO A 149 6.88 -16.42 6.27
N VAL A 150 7.19 -16.65 4.99
CA VAL A 150 8.11 -17.72 4.57
C VAL A 150 9.41 -17.19 3.98
N PHE A 151 9.44 -15.93 3.60
CA PHE A 151 10.63 -15.25 3.07
C PHE A 151 10.53 -13.75 3.37
N SER A 152 11.67 -13.14 3.68
CA SER A 152 11.78 -11.70 3.88
C SER A 152 13.10 -11.19 3.33
N THR A 153 13.08 -10.02 2.69
CA THR A 153 14.26 -9.39 2.12
C THR A 153 14.17 -7.88 2.17
N ARG A 154 15.32 -7.21 2.18
CA ARG A 154 15.40 -5.76 2.06
C ARG A 154 15.00 -5.31 0.66
N VAL A 155 14.43 -4.12 0.57
CA VAL A 155 14.15 -3.47 -0.70
C VAL A 155 14.69 -2.04 -0.71
N ILE A 156 14.93 -1.54 -1.93
CA ILE A 156 15.17 -0.12 -2.20
C ILE A 156 13.88 0.41 -2.82
N VAL A 157 13.33 1.47 -2.26
CA VAL A 157 12.06 2.07 -2.67
C VAL A 157 12.28 3.49 -3.21
N GLY A 158 11.21 4.12 -3.65
CA GLY A 158 11.23 5.48 -4.17
C GLY A 158 11.81 6.50 -3.17
N ALA A 159 12.45 7.53 -3.70
CA ALA A 159 12.94 8.65 -2.88
C ALA A 159 11.78 9.41 -2.22
N ASP A 160 12.08 10.21 -1.21
CA ASP A 160 11.10 11.06 -0.51
C ASP A 160 10.63 12.27 -1.33
N ASP A 161 11.24 12.54 -2.49
CA ASP A 161 10.70 13.44 -3.51
C ASP A 161 9.35 12.91 -4.02
N ARG A 162 8.30 13.73 -3.95
CA ARG A 162 6.91 13.37 -4.27
C ARG A 162 6.74 12.69 -5.63
N LEU A 163 7.51 13.09 -6.64
CA LEU A 163 7.45 12.51 -7.99
C LEU A 163 8.15 11.14 -8.10
N LYS A 164 8.92 10.77 -7.08
CA LYS A 164 9.73 9.55 -7.05
C LYS A 164 9.27 8.56 -5.98
N GLN A 165 8.25 8.88 -5.20
CA GLN A 165 7.74 7.99 -4.16
C GLN A 165 7.17 6.71 -4.76
N SER A 166 7.37 5.58 -4.07
CA SER A 166 6.66 4.35 -4.42
C SER A 166 5.18 4.48 -4.07
N PRO A 167 4.25 4.13 -4.98
CA PRO A 167 2.82 4.22 -4.73
C PRO A 167 2.34 3.13 -3.78
N GLU A 168 1.18 3.35 -3.15
CA GLU A 168 0.43 2.31 -2.46
C GLU A 168 -0.56 1.70 -3.44
N LEU A 169 -0.44 0.39 -3.69
CA LEU A 169 -1.25 -0.30 -4.67
C LEU A 169 -1.44 -1.78 -4.34
N GLN A 170 -2.49 -2.34 -4.92
CA GLN A 170 -2.76 -3.77 -4.95
C GLN A 170 -2.83 -4.24 -6.40
N THR A 171 -2.11 -5.32 -6.70
CA THR A 171 -2.13 -5.98 -8.00
C THR A 171 -1.69 -7.44 -7.86
N ALA A 172 -1.24 -8.07 -8.95
CA ALA A 172 -0.66 -9.40 -8.93
C ALA A 172 0.64 -9.44 -9.74
N ILE A 173 1.60 -10.21 -9.26
CA ILE A 173 2.77 -10.62 -10.06
C ILE A 173 2.32 -11.79 -10.92
N ASP A 174 2.39 -11.65 -12.24
CA ASP A 174 1.95 -12.65 -13.22
C ASP A 174 3.09 -13.39 -13.91
N GLY A 175 4.30 -12.82 -13.90
CA GLY A 175 5.47 -13.41 -14.55
C GLY A 175 6.79 -12.76 -14.14
N ILE A 176 7.85 -13.34 -14.68
CA ILE A 176 9.22 -12.89 -14.45
C ILE A 176 9.94 -12.80 -15.79
N TRP A 177 10.54 -11.64 -16.06
CA TRP A 177 11.52 -11.48 -17.11
C TRP A 177 12.91 -11.85 -16.58
N PHE A 178 13.56 -12.71 -17.30
CA PHE A 178 14.97 -13.05 -17.13
C PHE A 178 15.81 -12.26 -18.12
N ASN A 179 16.92 -11.71 -17.65
CA ASN A 179 17.80 -10.85 -18.46
C ASN A 179 17.00 -9.77 -19.21
N PRO A 180 16.21 -8.93 -18.51
CA PRO A 180 15.33 -7.95 -19.14
C PRO A 180 16.14 -6.80 -19.77
N PRO A 181 15.77 -6.31 -20.97
CA PRO A 181 16.13 -4.97 -21.38
C PRO A 181 15.35 -3.96 -20.57
N TRP A 182 15.85 -2.75 -20.45
CA TRP A 182 15.17 -1.67 -19.74
C TRP A 182 14.76 -0.55 -20.71
N ASN A 183 13.48 -0.41 -20.94
CA ASN A 183 12.92 0.77 -21.59
C ASN A 183 13.02 1.92 -20.59
N VAL A 184 13.85 2.90 -20.91
CA VAL A 184 14.08 4.03 -20.01
C VAL A 184 12.86 4.95 -20.03
N PRO A 185 12.24 5.24 -18.88
CA PRO A 185 11.18 6.22 -18.80
C PRO A 185 11.60 7.58 -19.38
N GLN A 186 10.66 8.28 -20.04
CA GLN A 186 10.97 9.51 -20.77
C GLN A 186 11.55 10.60 -19.88
N ASP A 187 11.06 10.73 -18.65
CA ASP A 187 11.56 11.68 -17.66
C ASP A 187 13.01 11.40 -17.26
N ILE A 188 13.37 10.13 -17.03
CA ILE A 188 14.74 9.72 -16.74
C ILE A 188 15.63 9.92 -17.97
N ALA A 189 15.15 9.56 -19.16
CA ALA A 189 15.90 9.78 -20.40
C ALA A 189 16.21 11.27 -20.58
N ALA A 190 15.20 12.14 -20.47
CA ALA A 190 15.32 13.57 -20.69
C ALA A 190 16.18 14.27 -19.63
N ASN A 191 15.98 13.94 -18.35
CA ASN A 191 16.58 14.68 -17.23
C ASN A 191 17.92 14.11 -16.77
N GLU A 192 18.20 12.82 -16.98
CA GLU A 192 19.40 12.19 -16.41
C GLU A 192 20.35 11.62 -17.46
N ILE A 193 19.86 11.15 -18.60
CA ILE A 193 20.70 10.47 -19.61
C ILE A 193 21.09 11.39 -20.74
N LEU A 194 20.14 12.02 -21.42
CA LEU A 194 20.44 12.88 -22.57
C LEU A 194 21.38 14.06 -22.26
N PRO A 195 21.33 14.70 -21.08
CA PRO A 195 22.32 15.70 -20.72
C PRO A 195 23.76 15.13 -20.65
N LYS A 196 23.92 13.87 -20.21
CA LYS A 196 25.22 13.20 -20.18
C LYS A 196 25.73 12.84 -21.56
N VAL A 197 24.84 12.45 -22.48
CA VAL A 197 25.15 12.16 -23.88
C VAL A 197 25.70 13.41 -24.60
N ARG A 198 25.16 14.60 -24.30
CA ARG A 198 25.66 15.87 -24.86
C ARG A 198 27.10 16.15 -24.49
N ASN A 199 27.53 15.74 -23.28
CA ASN A 199 28.87 15.96 -22.77
C ASN A 199 29.84 14.81 -23.13
N ASP A 200 29.31 13.65 -23.52
CA ASP A 200 30.06 12.43 -23.80
C ASP A 200 29.36 11.58 -24.87
N PRO A 201 29.80 11.70 -26.13
CA PRO A 201 29.20 10.98 -27.28
C PRO A 201 29.22 9.45 -27.12
N ASN A 202 30.16 8.91 -26.32
CA ASN A 202 30.29 7.48 -26.08
C ASN A 202 29.44 6.97 -24.88
N TYR A 203 28.69 7.87 -24.22
CA TYR A 203 27.93 7.53 -23.03
C TYR A 203 26.94 6.38 -23.27
N LEU A 204 26.19 6.44 -24.37
CA LEU A 204 25.19 5.39 -24.70
C LEU A 204 25.89 4.03 -24.88
N ALA A 205 26.96 3.97 -25.68
CA ALA A 205 27.69 2.73 -25.93
C ALA A 205 28.24 2.11 -24.63
N ARG A 206 28.86 2.92 -23.77
CA ARG A 206 29.41 2.43 -22.48
C ARG A 206 28.35 1.93 -21.51
N ARG A 207 27.11 2.36 -21.65
CA ARG A 207 25.98 1.96 -20.83
C ARG A 207 25.05 0.95 -21.49
N ASN A 208 25.44 0.40 -22.64
CA ASN A 208 24.60 -0.50 -23.44
C ASN A 208 23.21 0.09 -23.76
N LEU A 209 23.16 1.40 -24.01
CA LEU A 209 21.93 2.11 -24.35
C LEU A 209 21.85 2.25 -25.87
N VAL A 210 20.66 1.98 -26.42
CA VAL A 210 20.35 2.14 -27.83
C VAL A 210 19.08 2.98 -27.97
N MET A 211 19.04 3.81 -29.01
CA MET A 211 17.83 4.50 -29.40
C MET A 211 17.05 3.60 -30.37
N LEU A 212 15.83 3.24 -29.99
CA LEU A 212 14.94 2.47 -30.83
C LEU A 212 14.32 3.34 -31.95
N PRO A 213 13.79 2.73 -33.05
CA PRO A 213 13.17 3.49 -34.15
C PRO A 213 12.01 4.40 -33.76
N ASP A 214 11.30 4.07 -32.67
CA ASP A 214 10.20 4.87 -32.11
C ASP A 214 10.66 6.02 -31.20
N GLY A 215 11.99 6.20 -31.06
CA GLY A 215 12.57 7.22 -30.18
C GLY A 215 12.72 6.79 -28.71
N THR A 216 12.33 5.58 -28.36
CA THR A 216 12.53 5.04 -27.00
C THR A 216 14.00 4.76 -26.74
N LEU A 217 14.53 5.24 -25.63
CA LEU A 217 15.86 4.86 -25.15
C LEU A 217 15.77 3.54 -24.41
N GLN A 218 16.51 2.52 -24.85
CA GLN A 218 16.50 1.20 -24.23
C GLN A 218 17.90 0.79 -23.79
N GLN A 219 18.06 0.34 -22.54
CA GLN A 219 19.25 -0.35 -22.10
C GLN A 219 19.14 -1.83 -22.41
N GLN A 220 20.12 -2.35 -23.13
CA GLN A 220 20.17 -3.76 -23.47
C GLN A 220 20.48 -4.61 -22.25
N ALA A 221 20.01 -5.85 -22.27
CA ALA A 221 20.28 -6.81 -21.20
C ALA A 221 21.80 -7.05 -21.04
N ALA A 222 22.27 -6.88 -19.82
CA ALA A 222 23.67 -7.11 -19.44
C ALA A 222 23.77 -7.33 -17.93
N PRO A 223 24.87 -7.92 -17.42
CA PRO A 223 25.08 -8.08 -15.97
C PRO A 223 25.01 -6.78 -15.18
N ASN A 224 25.36 -5.66 -15.80
CA ASN A 224 25.39 -4.33 -15.21
C ASN A 224 24.21 -3.45 -15.64
N SER A 225 23.14 -4.02 -16.22
CA SER A 225 21.94 -3.25 -16.57
C SER A 225 21.21 -2.79 -15.30
N ALA A 226 20.49 -1.68 -15.38
CA ALA A 226 19.79 -1.07 -14.24
C ALA A 226 18.76 -2.01 -13.60
N LEU A 227 18.12 -2.89 -14.39
CA LEU A 227 17.15 -3.88 -13.90
C LEU A 227 17.81 -5.16 -13.39
N GLY A 228 19.13 -5.28 -13.45
CA GLY A 228 19.83 -6.52 -13.10
C GLY A 228 19.39 -7.68 -13.99
N ARG A 229 19.21 -8.85 -13.40
CA ARG A 229 18.91 -10.10 -14.10
C ARG A 229 17.47 -10.55 -14.06
N LEU A 230 16.63 -9.92 -13.22
CA LEU A 230 15.25 -10.32 -12.99
C LEU A 230 14.34 -9.09 -12.87
N MET A 231 13.17 -9.14 -13.50
CA MET A 231 12.08 -8.18 -13.32
C MET A 231 10.78 -8.95 -13.16
N PHE A 232 10.03 -8.65 -12.09
CA PHE A 232 8.74 -9.25 -11.79
C PHE A 232 7.64 -8.34 -12.35
N THR A 233 6.84 -8.88 -13.27
CA THR A 233 5.79 -8.12 -13.94
C THR A 233 4.55 -8.03 -13.07
N MET A 234 4.03 -6.84 -12.95
CA MET A 234 2.80 -6.52 -12.22
C MET A 234 2.07 -5.40 -12.94
N ASN A 235 0.84 -5.65 -13.38
CA ASN A 235 0.08 -4.65 -14.13
C ASN A 235 -0.47 -3.58 -13.17
N ASN A 236 -0.09 -2.33 -13.40
CA ASN A 236 -0.58 -1.17 -12.64
C ASN A 236 -0.40 0.12 -13.44
N ARG A 237 -1.17 1.16 -13.11
CA ARG A 237 -1.15 2.45 -13.83
C ARG A 237 0.09 3.32 -13.58
N PHE A 238 0.96 2.91 -12.65
CA PHE A 238 2.15 3.68 -12.26
C PHE A 238 3.42 3.18 -12.93
N ASP A 239 3.36 2.12 -13.73
CA ASP A 239 4.52 1.46 -14.35
C ASP A 239 5.60 1.06 -13.33
N VAL A 240 5.18 0.75 -12.09
CA VAL A 240 6.07 0.28 -11.03
C VAL A 240 6.16 -1.24 -11.06
N TYR A 241 7.36 -1.75 -10.85
CA TYR A 241 7.65 -3.18 -10.79
C TYR A 241 8.73 -3.50 -9.76
N LEU A 242 8.81 -4.79 -9.39
CA LEU A 242 9.94 -5.32 -8.60
C LEU A 242 11.05 -5.74 -9.55
N HIS A 243 12.31 -5.45 -9.22
CA HIS A 243 13.43 -5.86 -10.05
C HIS A 243 14.73 -6.07 -9.28
N ASP A 244 15.66 -6.76 -9.92
CA ASP A 244 17.04 -6.91 -9.48
C ASP A 244 17.83 -5.60 -9.69
N THR A 245 19.06 -5.57 -9.23
CA THR A 245 20.00 -4.47 -9.47
C THR A 245 21.45 -4.98 -9.35
N PRO A 246 22.38 -4.47 -10.17
CA PRO A 246 23.82 -4.76 -9.99
C PRO A 246 24.42 -4.06 -8.77
N SER A 247 23.79 -2.96 -8.29
CA SER A 247 24.27 -2.18 -7.14
C SER A 247 23.84 -2.79 -5.82
N LYS A 248 24.35 -3.98 -5.51
CA LYS A 248 24.01 -4.74 -4.30
C LYS A 248 24.51 -4.07 -3.01
N ASP A 249 25.56 -3.29 -3.08
CA ASP A 249 26.12 -2.50 -1.98
C ASP A 249 25.11 -1.51 -1.38
N LEU A 250 24.16 -1.04 -2.18
CA LEU A 250 23.14 -0.07 -1.74
C LEU A 250 22.18 -0.65 -0.69
N PHE A 251 22.01 -1.98 -0.63
CA PHE A 251 21.18 -2.62 0.39
C PHE A 251 21.77 -2.59 1.81
N SER A 252 23.08 -2.30 1.94
CA SER A 252 23.73 -2.11 3.24
C SER A 252 23.44 -0.75 3.88
N ARG A 253 22.85 0.19 3.13
CA ARG A 253 22.52 1.52 3.62
C ARG A 253 21.35 1.47 4.59
N ASP A 254 21.36 2.34 5.59
CA ASP A 254 20.23 2.55 6.50
C ASP A 254 19.03 3.20 5.77
N ASN A 255 19.32 4.16 4.88
CA ASN A 255 18.32 4.79 4.03
C ASN A 255 18.39 4.18 2.62
N ARG A 256 17.36 3.43 2.25
CA ARG A 256 17.21 2.80 0.93
C ARG A 256 16.11 3.43 0.07
N ARG A 257 15.68 4.65 0.39
CA ARG A 257 14.72 5.46 -0.38
C ARG A 257 15.47 6.30 -1.42
N ILE A 258 15.84 5.65 -2.54
CA ILE A 258 16.73 6.25 -3.55
C ILE A 258 16.35 5.88 -4.99
N SER A 259 15.21 5.19 -5.22
CA SER A 259 14.73 4.88 -6.57
C SER A 259 13.77 5.97 -7.10
N HIS A 260 13.30 5.79 -8.33
CA HIS A 260 12.28 6.62 -8.97
C HIS A 260 10.87 6.02 -8.85
N GLY A 261 10.60 5.23 -7.81
CA GLY A 261 9.31 4.61 -7.56
C GLY A 261 9.33 3.08 -7.67
N CYS A 262 10.09 2.52 -8.62
CA CYS A 262 10.27 1.06 -8.73
C CYS A 262 11.00 0.49 -7.52
N ILE A 263 10.78 -0.80 -7.25
CA ILE A 263 11.22 -1.47 -6.03
C ILE A 263 12.34 -2.45 -6.38
N ARG A 264 13.57 -2.17 -5.91
CA ARG A 264 14.71 -3.08 -6.09
C ARG A 264 14.72 -4.10 -4.97
N VAL A 265 14.91 -5.36 -5.32
CA VAL A 265 14.90 -6.50 -4.39
C VAL A 265 16.33 -6.97 -4.14
N GLU A 266 16.72 -7.16 -2.88
CA GLU A 266 18.06 -7.62 -2.52
C GLU A 266 18.32 -9.06 -2.96
N ASN A 267 17.37 -9.96 -2.64
CA ASN A 267 17.46 -11.41 -2.95
C ASN A 267 16.38 -11.81 -3.98
N PRO A 268 16.47 -11.32 -5.24
CA PRO A 268 15.44 -11.55 -6.24
C PRO A 268 15.42 -12.97 -6.79
N ARG A 269 16.54 -13.70 -6.72
CA ARG A 269 16.62 -15.10 -7.20
C ARG A 269 15.86 -16.04 -6.30
N GLU A 270 15.99 -15.88 -4.99
CA GLU A 270 15.24 -16.61 -3.98
C GLU A 270 13.75 -16.32 -4.08
N LEU A 271 13.39 -15.04 -4.26
CA LEU A 271 11.99 -14.66 -4.49
C LEU A 271 11.45 -15.33 -5.77
N ALA A 272 12.21 -15.29 -6.87
CA ALA A 272 11.84 -15.94 -8.13
C ALA A 272 11.64 -17.46 -7.97
N ALA A 273 12.56 -18.14 -7.29
CA ALA A 273 12.48 -19.57 -7.01
C ALA A 273 11.19 -19.94 -6.23
N LEU A 274 10.88 -19.16 -5.19
CA LEU A 274 9.67 -19.34 -4.39
C LEU A 274 8.40 -19.07 -5.21
N LEU A 275 8.36 -18.00 -6.00
CA LEU A 275 7.18 -17.66 -6.80
C LEU A 275 6.97 -18.64 -7.97
N MET A 276 8.04 -19.08 -8.62
CA MET A 276 8.00 -20.09 -9.70
C MET A 276 7.82 -21.52 -9.18
N GLN A 277 7.93 -21.74 -7.87
CA GLN A 277 7.94 -23.07 -7.24
C GLN A 277 9.01 -23.99 -7.85
N GLN A 278 10.18 -23.44 -8.08
CA GLN A 278 11.32 -24.13 -8.69
C GLN A 278 12.57 -24.02 -7.81
N PRO A 279 13.52 -24.97 -7.90
CA PRO A 279 14.81 -24.84 -7.25
C PRO A 279 15.55 -23.59 -7.74
N ILE A 280 16.33 -22.97 -6.86
CA ILE A 280 17.12 -21.77 -7.21
C ILE A 280 18.10 -22.03 -8.37
N ASP A 281 18.59 -23.25 -8.51
CA ASP A 281 19.49 -23.64 -9.62
C ASP A 281 18.80 -23.57 -10.98
N ALA A 282 17.49 -23.84 -11.05
CA ALA A 282 16.72 -23.66 -12.28
C ALA A 282 16.66 -22.17 -12.67
N ILE A 283 16.45 -21.27 -11.69
CA ILE A 283 16.47 -19.81 -11.90
C ILE A 283 17.85 -19.36 -12.38
N ASN A 284 18.92 -19.84 -11.73
CA ASN A 284 20.30 -19.53 -12.09
C ASN A 284 20.65 -20.02 -13.50
N HIS A 285 20.15 -21.20 -13.88
CA HIS A 285 20.35 -21.74 -15.22
C HIS A 285 19.75 -20.83 -16.30
N VAL A 286 18.50 -20.39 -16.12
CA VAL A 286 17.86 -19.47 -17.08
C VAL A 286 18.62 -18.14 -17.17
N ILE A 287 19.02 -17.57 -16.03
CA ILE A 287 19.84 -16.35 -15.99
C ILE A 287 21.16 -16.54 -16.78
N ALA A 288 21.82 -17.67 -16.61
CA ALA A 288 23.13 -17.97 -17.25
C ALA A 288 23.05 -18.13 -18.77
N THR A 289 21.85 -18.28 -19.33
CA THR A 289 21.68 -18.30 -20.80
C THR A 289 21.94 -16.94 -21.45
N ASP A 290 21.96 -15.85 -20.68
CA ASP A 290 22.00 -14.45 -21.13
C ASP A 290 20.87 -14.06 -22.11
N ARG A 291 19.90 -14.94 -22.34
CA ARG A 291 18.75 -14.69 -23.21
C ARG A 291 17.67 -13.94 -22.45
N THR A 292 17.12 -12.91 -23.07
CA THR A 292 15.90 -12.27 -22.59
C THR A 292 14.72 -13.21 -22.78
N THR A 293 14.12 -13.69 -21.69
CA THR A 293 12.96 -14.57 -21.71
C THR A 293 11.96 -14.18 -20.65
N ARG A 294 10.66 -14.43 -20.92
CA ARG A 294 9.60 -14.25 -19.93
C ARG A 294 8.98 -15.60 -19.59
N SER A 295 8.81 -15.85 -18.30
CA SER A 295 8.08 -17.00 -17.78
C SER A 295 6.90 -16.53 -16.95
N ASN A 296 5.73 -17.09 -17.19
CA ASN A 296 4.56 -16.83 -16.35
C ASN A 296 4.70 -17.58 -15.02
N LEU A 297 4.17 -17.02 -13.96
CA LEU A 297 4.02 -17.75 -12.70
C LEU A 297 2.97 -18.87 -12.87
N PRO A 298 3.11 -20.00 -12.14
CA PRO A 298 2.10 -21.06 -12.14
C PRO A 298 0.72 -20.54 -11.71
N THR A 299 0.70 -19.59 -10.82
CA THR A 299 -0.49 -18.85 -10.38
C THR A 299 -0.08 -17.41 -10.11
N PRO A 300 -0.80 -16.41 -10.63
CA PRO A 300 -0.52 -15.02 -10.29
C PRO A 300 -0.51 -14.80 -8.78
N MET A 301 0.51 -14.10 -8.28
CA MET A 301 0.71 -13.86 -6.86
C MET A 301 0.22 -12.47 -6.48
N PRO A 302 -0.81 -12.35 -5.63
CA PRO A 302 -1.22 -11.05 -5.11
C PRO A 302 -0.04 -10.30 -4.48
N ILE A 303 0.10 -9.03 -4.81
CA ILE A 303 1.08 -8.14 -4.22
C ILE A 303 0.42 -6.87 -3.70
N PHE A 304 0.82 -6.49 -2.51
CA PHE A 304 0.46 -5.25 -1.85
C PHE A 304 1.72 -4.42 -1.66
N VAL A 305 1.71 -3.21 -2.14
CA VAL A 305 2.68 -2.17 -1.79
C VAL A 305 1.96 -1.22 -0.85
N VAL A 306 2.41 -1.17 0.38
CA VAL A 306 1.77 -0.41 1.47
C VAL A 306 2.76 0.58 2.07
N TYR A 307 2.22 1.56 2.80
CA TYR A 307 3.02 2.51 3.57
C TYR A 307 2.55 2.52 5.02
N GLU A 308 3.07 1.60 5.82
CA GLU A 308 2.70 1.43 7.23
C GLU A 308 3.82 1.93 8.14
N THR A 309 3.53 2.96 8.92
CA THR A 309 4.46 3.54 9.90
C THR A 309 4.32 2.92 11.29
N ALA A 310 3.22 2.19 11.55
CA ALA A 310 3.05 1.31 12.71
C ALA A 310 2.35 0.01 12.26
N PHE A 311 2.97 -1.15 12.51
CA PHE A 311 2.53 -2.43 11.99
C PHE A 311 3.02 -3.61 12.84
N ALA A 312 2.46 -4.80 12.62
CA ALA A 312 2.96 -6.05 13.18
C ALA A 312 4.18 -6.52 12.37
N GLY A 313 5.34 -6.58 13.01
CA GLY A 313 6.53 -7.18 12.43
C GLY A 313 6.37 -8.68 12.18
N VAL A 314 7.33 -9.29 11.48
CA VAL A 314 7.31 -10.73 11.18
C VAL A 314 7.37 -11.61 12.44
N ASP A 315 7.85 -11.06 13.54
CA ASP A 315 7.87 -11.69 14.87
C ASP A 315 6.58 -11.45 15.69
N GLY A 316 5.60 -10.75 15.11
CA GLY A 316 4.32 -10.40 15.75
C GLY A 316 4.41 -9.25 16.76
N ARG A 317 5.53 -8.53 16.86
CA ARG A 317 5.67 -7.35 17.70
C ARG A 317 5.24 -6.09 16.95
N LEU A 318 4.78 -5.09 17.70
CA LEU A 318 4.46 -3.78 17.15
C LEU A 318 5.76 -3.03 16.83
N GLU A 319 5.91 -2.67 15.57
CA GLU A 319 7.03 -1.90 15.06
C GLU A 319 6.58 -0.51 14.61
N PHE A 320 7.49 0.47 14.72
CA PHE A 320 7.26 1.84 14.27
C PHE A 320 8.35 2.28 13.31
N ARG A 321 7.96 3.05 12.28
CA ARG A 321 8.86 3.69 11.30
C ARG A 321 8.56 5.16 11.19
N ALA A 322 9.54 5.94 10.78
CA ALA A 322 9.36 7.36 10.52
C ALA A 322 8.44 7.57 9.30
N ASP A 323 7.57 8.58 9.39
CA ASP A 323 6.72 9.03 8.27
C ASP A 323 7.54 9.88 7.27
N VAL A 324 8.42 9.22 6.53
CA VAL A 324 9.37 9.88 5.61
C VAL A 324 8.69 10.49 4.38
N TYR A 325 7.59 9.89 3.91
CA TYR A 325 6.80 10.43 2.80
C TYR A 325 5.74 11.45 3.24
N ARG A 326 5.61 11.68 4.56
CA ARG A 326 4.65 12.61 5.18
C ARG A 326 3.18 12.29 4.87
N ARG A 327 2.86 11.01 4.69
CA ARG A 327 1.49 10.55 4.39
C ARG A 327 0.61 10.49 5.64
N ASP A 328 1.20 10.30 6.83
CA ASP A 328 0.46 10.25 8.10
C ASP A 328 -0.22 11.58 8.43
N VAL A 329 0.39 12.69 8.02
CA VAL A 329 -0.13 14.04 8.29
C VAL A 329 -1.51 14.24 7.65
N GLU A 330 -1.68 13.84 6.40
CA GLU A 330 -2.92 13.98 5.64
C GLU A 330 -4.03 13.13 6.26
N ILE A 331 -3.76 11.85 6.53
CA ILE A 331 -4.72 10.94 7.17
C ILE A 331 -5.13 11.46 8.55
N GLY A 332 -4.17 11.87 9.35
CA GLY A 332 -4.45 12.38 10.68
C GLY A 332 -5.22 13.70 10.70
N GLN A 333 -5.25 14.48 9.61
CA GLN A 333 -6.14 15.65 9.48
C GLN A 333 -7.60 15.21 9.31
N HIS A 334 -7.85 14.12 8.57
CA HIS A 334 -9.20 13.56 8.39
C HIS A 334 -9.73 12.88 9.65
N LEU A 335 -8.85 12.35 10.49
CA LEU A 335 -9.21 11.80 11.79
C LEU A 335 -9.48 12.89 12.85
N ASN A 336 -9.21 14.17 12.56
CA ASN A 336 -9.50 15.28 13.49
C ASN A 336 -10.83 15.94 13.13
N PRO A 337 -11.88 15.84 14.00
CA PRO A 337 -13.21 16.36 13.72
C PRO A 337 -13.25 17.87 13.43
N GLU A 338 -12.44 18.65 14.15
CA GLU A 338 -12.41 20.11 13.99
C GLU A 338 -11.84 20.53 12.63
N ARG A 339 -10.80 19.82 12.17
CA ARG A 339 -10.15 20.09 10.87
C ARG A 339 -10.96 19.54 9.70
N ARG A 340 -11.65 18.41 9.88
CA ARG A 340 -12.54 17.84 8.88
C ARG A 340 -13.65 18.82 8.51
N ALA A 341 -14.28 19.45 9.49
CA ALA A 341 -15.33 20.47 9.28
C ALA A 341 -14.83 21.71 8.51
N VAL A 342 -13.55 22.05 8.55
CA VAL A 342 -12.93 23.13 7.76
C VAL A 342 -12.71 22.69 6.32
N VAL A 343 -12.21 21.49 6.10
CA VAL A 343 -11.97 20.93 4.75
C VAL A 343 -13.27 20.75 3.98
N GLU A 344 -14.33 20.28 4.63
CA GLU A 344 -15.65 20.09 4.02
C GLU A 344 -16.32 21.43 3.65
N ARG A 345 -16.09 22.50 4.41
CA ARG A 345 -16.57 23.85 4.08
C ARG A 345 -15.76 24.56 3.01
N GLY A 346 -14.50 24.17 2.80
CA GLY A 346 -13.59 24.75 1.80
C GLY A 346 -13.62 24.05 0.45
N ALA A 347 -14.28 22.90 0.32
CA ALA A 347 -14.41 22.21 -0.97
C ALA A 347 -15.39 23.00 -1.86
N PRO A 348 -15.00 23.47 -3.08
CA PRO A 348 -15.92 24.15 -3.97
C PRO A 348 -17.05 23.17 -4.33
N GLY A 349 -18.28 23.56 -3.99
CA GLY A 349 -19.46 22.79 -4.33
C GLY A 349 -19.47 22.47 -5.83
N ARG A 350 -19.44 21.18 -6.18
CA ARG A 350 -19.78 20.76 -7.53
C ARG A 350 -21.24 21.16 -7.77
N GLN A 351 -21.44 22.30 -8.45
CA GLN A 351 -22.73 22.64 -9.03
C GLN A 351 -23.02 21.55 -10.05
N GLY A 352 -24.14 20.83 -9.83
CA GLY A 352 -24.65 19.87 -10.78
C GLY A 352 -25.02 20.58 -12.07
N GLY A 353 -24.59 20.01 -13.16
CA GLY A 353 -24.99 20.26 -14.52
C GLY A 353 -25.19 18.92 -15.20
#